data_3c0a547753c4559f707c762b30cc2b72
#
_entry.id   3c0a547753c4559f707c762b30cc2b72
#
_cell.length_a   1.000
_cell.length_b   1.000
_cell.length_c   1.000
_cell.angle_alpha   90.00
_cell.angle_beta   90.00
_cell.angle_gamma   90.00
#
_symmetry.space_group_name_H-M   'P 1'
#
loop_
_entity.id
_entity.type
_entity.pdbx_description
1 polymer ?
#
loop_
_entity_poly.entity_id
_entity_poly.type
_entity_poly.pdbx_seq_one_letter_code
_entity_poly.pdbx_strand_id
1 'polypeptide(L)'
;GLFFERPSRWFGEDFTQTLEPRLFVNKVAFKNQDFLPNFDSRELTFSYNSLFRENRFIGYDRIGDEEKLALGLPSRFLHDATGREQLRLRLAQGFYFEDRKVVTEQTVEDPTDDQTPLVGDARWNFARDWYLYTEAQWDLEENERERSSFQIGYNDRERRVVNVGYHDRPEDDIRESELSGILPIHRHWRMVGRWMYDLENKRTLETIAGAEYRNCCWKLRLLSQRELVDDDGDGDLEADSTIWIQIQMVGLGGFGGQVDALLERSIP
;
A
#
# COMPACT_ATOMS: atom_id res chain seq x y z
N GLY A 1 21.19 14.64 -5.58
CA GLY A 1 19.82 15.20 -5.71
C GLY A 1 19.83 16.69 -5.46
N LEU A 2 18.84 17.36 -6.01
CA LEU A 2 18.56 18.78 -5.71
C LEU A 2 17.67 18.81 -4.47
N PHE A 3 17.97 19.73 -3.58
CA PHE A 3 17.27 19.90 -2.31
C PHE A 3 17.11 21.39 -2.02
N PHE A 4 15.88 21.83 -1.85
CA PHE A 4 15.57 23.22 -1.57
C PHE A 4 14.80 23.29 -0.25
N GLU A 5 15.11 24.31 0.54
CA GLU A 5 14.42 24.60 1.79
C GLU A 5 13.95 26.03 1.85
N ARG A 6 12.80 26.24 2.50
CA ARG A 6 12.32 27.58 2.85
C ARG A 6 11.58 27.55 4.19
N PRO A 7 11.67 28.61 5.00
CA PRO A 7 10.80 28.77 6.15
C PRO A 7 9.36 28.99 5.70
N SER A 8 8.44 28.41 6.43
CA SER A 8 6.99 28.51 6.21
C SER A 8 6.28 28.63 7.55
N ARG A 9 5.14 29.28 7.61
CA ARG A 9 4.36 29.43 8.84
C ARG A 9 2.90 29.07 8.59
N TRP A 10 2.40 28.10 9.38
CA TRP A 10 1.03 27.63 9.31
C TRP A 10 0.41 27.60 10.71
N PHE A 11 -0.84 28.06 10.82
CA PHE A 11 -1.60 28.05 12.08
C PHE A 11 -0.85 28.62 13.30
N GLY A 12 0.10 29.52 13.06
CA GLY A 12 0.90 30.14 14.13
C GLY A 12 2.17 29.37 14.52
N GLU A 13 2.43 28.24 13.88
CA GLU A 13 3.65 27.44 14.09
C GLU A 13 4.62 27.58 12.92
N ASP A 14 5.91 27.44 13.21
CA ASP A 14 6.99 27.57 12.23
C ASP A 14 7.39 26.20 11.70
N PHE A 15 7.58 26.13 10.39
CA PHE A 15 7.94 24.93 9.63
C PHE A 15 9.05 25.20 8.64
N THR A 16 9.87 24.20 8.40
CA THR A 16 10.75 24.14 7.24
C THR A 16 10.07 23.35 6.13
N GLN A 17 9.76 23.99 5.01
CA GLN A 17 9.29 23.31 3.81
C GLN A 17 10.49 22.88 2.97
N THR A 18 10.53 21.59 2.57
CA THR A 18 11.49 21.06 1.61
C THR A 18 10.85 20.88 0.24
N LEU A 19 11.66 20.96 -0.81
CA LEU A 19 11.32 20.54 -2.15
C LEU A 19 12.49 19.73 -2.72
N GLU A 20 12.22 18.48 -3.11
CA GLU A 20 13.25 17.48 -3.43
C GLU A 20 13.02 16.88 -4.82
N PRO A 21 13.24 17.62 -5.93
CA PRO A 21 13.03 17.10 -7.26
C PRO A 21 13.82 15.80 -7.48
N ARG A 22 13.17 14.79 -8.01
CA ARG A 22 13.75 13.49 -8.33
C ARG A 22 13.67 13.24 -9.84
N LEU A 23 14.76 12.77 -10.38
CA LEU A 23 14.85 12.28 -11.74
C LEU A 23 15.43 10.87 -11.67
N PHE A 24 14.77 9.93 -12.31
CA PHE A 24 15.20 8.54 -12.40
C PHE A 24 15.15 8.08 -13.82
N VAL A 25 16.25 7.56 -14.32
CA VAL A 25 16.37 6.98 -15.65
C VAL A 25 16.71 5.52 -15.49
N ASN A 26 15.93 4.65 -16.13
CA ASN A 26 16.17 3.22 -16.13
C ASN A 26 16.14 2.67 -17.55
N LYS A 27 17.10 1.82 -17.89
CA LYS A 27 17.14 1.12 -19.15
C LYS A 27 17.50 -0.33 -18.93
N VAL A 28 16.55 -1.21 -19.18
CA VAL A 28 16.69 -2.65 -19.12
C VAL A 28 16.33 -3.25 -20.48
N ALA A 29 17.31 -3.85 -21.15
CA ALA A 29 17.10 -4.43 -22.49
C ALA A 29 16.21 -5.69 -22.40
N PHE A 30 15.31 -5.84 -23.37
CA PHE A 30 14.48 -7.02 -23.49
C PHE A 30 15.30 -8.30 -23.59
N LYS A 31 14.90 -9.32 -22.83
CA LYS A 31 15.31 -10.71 -23.01
C LYS A 31 14.08 -11.58 -22.91
N ASN A 32 13.90 -12.47 -23.89
CA ASN A 32 12.80 -13.43 -23.84
C ASN A 32 12.96 -14.34 -22.60
N GLN A 33 11.90 -14.42 -21.80
CA GLN A 33 11.80 -15.17 -20.56
C GLN A 33 10.62 -16.14 -20.57
N ASP A 34 9.90 -16.29 -21.71
CA ASP A 34 8.67 -17.07 -21.81
C ASP A 34 8.88 -18.57 -21.53
N PHE A 35 10.11 -19.06 -21.79
CA PHE A 35 10.48 -20.45 -21.55
C PHE A 35 10.80 -20.73 -20.06
N LEU A 36 10.89 -19.70 -19.22
CA LEU A 36 11.12 -19.85 -17.78
C LEU A 36 9.78 -19.92 -17.05
N PRO A 37 9.60 -20.85 -16.12
CA PRO A 37 8.41 -20.85 -15.28
C PRO A 37 8.33 -19.57 -14.44
N ASN A 38 7.11 -19.14 -14.11
CA ASN A 38 6.86 -18.03 -13.20
C ASN A 38 6.17 -18.57 -11.96
N PHE A 39 6.84 -18.54 -10.81
CA PHE A 39 6.32 -19.03 -9.54
C PHE A 39 6.00 -17.89 -8.56
N ASP A 40 6.79 -16.80 -8.59
CA ASP A 40 6.74 -15.78 -7.56
C ASP A 40 6.70 -14.34 -8.10
N SER A 41 6.83 -14.16 -9.43
CA SER A 41 6.88 -12.80 -9.98
C SER A 41 5.52 -12.32 -10.45
N ARG A 42 5.16 -11.14 -9.98
CA ARG A 42 3.98 -10.36 -10.40
C ARG A 42 4.34 -8.91 -10.56
N GLU A 43 3.61 -8.20 -11.39
CA GLU A 43 3.78 -6.76 -11.53
C GLU A 43 3.38 -6.03 -10.25
N LEU A 44 4.14 -5.01 -9.91
CA LEU A 44 3.84 -4.15 -8.76
C LEU A 44 2.64 -3.28 -9.08
N THR A 45 1.75 -3.13 -8.13
CA THR A 45 0.73 -2.10 -8.21
C THR A 45 1.38 -0.73 -8.38
N PHE A 46 0.92 0.02 -9.39
CA PHE A 46 1.43 1.35 -9.67
C PHE A 46 1.24 2.29 -8.47
N SER A 47 2.26 3.05 -8.17
CA SER A 47 2.30 4.02 -7.08
C SER A 47 3.48 4.97 -7.25
N TYR A 48 3.52 6.07 -6.47
CA TYR A 48 4.70 6.93 -6.42
C TYR A 48 6.00 6.14 -6.19
N ASN A 49 5.99 5.13 -5.33
CA ASN A 49 7.21 4.40 -4.98
C ASN A 49 7.62 3.39 -6.05
N SER A 50 6.68 2.71 -6.71
CA SER A 50 6.97 1.73 -7.76
C SER A 50 7.61 2.39 -8.98
N LEU A 51 7.24 3.65 -9.26
CA LEU A 51 7.77 4.41 -10.38
C LEU A 51 9.30 4.60 -10.35
N PHE A 52 9.90 4.63 -9.15
CA PHE A 52 11.35 4.82 -8.96
C PHE A 52 12.09 3.49 -8.67
N ARG A 53 11.52 2.37 -9.09
CA ARG A 53 12.17 1.05 -8.96
C ARG A 53 12.85 0.65 -10.27
N GLU A 54 13.91 -0.16 -10.14
CA GLU A 54 14.69 -0.70 -11.26
C GLU A 54 13.96 -1.86 -11.96
N ASN A 55 13.05 -2.54 -11.27
CA ASN A 55 12.24 -3.62 -11.82
C ASN A 55 10.78 -3.39 -11.42
N ARG A 56 9.87 -3.42 -12.42
CA ARG A 56 8.43 -3.29 -12.17
C ARG A 56 7.81 -4.56 -11.57
N PHE A 57 8.52 -5.70 -11.62
CA PHE A 57 8.09 -6.94 -10.99
C PHE A 57 8.67 -7.09 -9.58
N ILE A 58 7.90 -7.72 -8.70
CA ILE A 58 8.39 -8.34 -7.46
C ILE A 58 8.66 -9.81 -7.74
N GLY A 59 9.42 -10.48 -6.84
CA GLY A 59 9.88 -11.84 -7.06
C GLY A 59 11.19 -11.87 -7.83
N TYR A 60 11.59 -13.07 -8.23
CA TYR A 60 12.89 -13.31 -8.87
C TYR A 60 12.79 -13.91 -10.27
N ASP A 61 11.60 -14.35 -10.69
CA ASP A 61 11.41 -15.10 -11.93
C ASP A 61 11.30 -14.18 -13.16
N ARG A 62 11.01 -12.90 -12.97
CA ARG A 62 10.88 -11.93 -14.06
C ARG A 62 11.65 -10.64 -13.81
N ILE A 63 12.31 -10.19 -14.85
CA ILE A 63 12.95 -8.87 -14.93
C ILE A 63 12.29 -8.13 -16.09
N GLY A 64 11.61 -7.03 -15.79
CA GLY A 64 10.92 -6.20 -16.78
C GLY A 64 11.92 -5.44 -17.65
N ASP A 65 11.73 -5.51 -18.96
CA ASP A 65 12.37 -4.61 -19.89
C ASP A 65 11.69 -3.26 -19.81
N GLU A 66 12.47 -2.20 -19.83
CA GLU A 66 11.94 -0.83 -19.89
C GLU A 66 13.04 0.16 -20.29
N GLU A 67 12.66 1.19 -21.02
CA GLU A 67 13.43 2.42 -21.17
C GLU A 67 12.57 3.56 -20.65
N LYS A 68 12.85 4.02 -19.40
CA LYS A 68 11.96 4.87 -18.63
C LYS A 68 12.68 6.09 -18.08
N LEU A 69 12.02 7.24 -18.16
CA LEU A 69 12.31 8.46 -17.41
C LEU A 69 11.19 8.69 -16.40
N ALA A 70 11.49 8.72 -15.11
CA ALA A 70 10.52 9.12 -14.10
C ALA A 70 10.92 10.45 -13.45
N LEU A 71 9.94 11.33 -13.32
CA LEU A 71 10.04 12.62 -12.68
C LEU A 71 9.19 12.62 -11.40
N GLY A 72 9.75 13.13 -10.31
CA GLY A 72 9.03 13.24 -9.04
C GLY A 72 9.31 14.53 -8.32
N LEU A 73 8.30 15.02 -7.61
CA LEU A 73 8.37 16.29 -6.88
C LEU A 73 7.81 16.11 -5.45
N PRO A 74 8.58 15.51 -4.53
CA PRO A 74 8.21 15.49 -3.12
C PRO A 74 8.45 16.84 -2.44
N SER A 75 7.51 17.20 -1.57
CA SER A 75 7.60 18.37 -0.69
C SER A 75 7.18 17.96 0.72
N ARG A 76 7.96 18.32 1.73
CA ARG A 76 7.68 18.00 3.13
C ARG A 76 7.64 19.27 3.95
N PHE A 77 6.79 19.28 4.97
CA PHE A 77 6.70 20.33 5.96
C PHE A 77 7.09 19.74 7.31
N LEU A 78 8.26 20.13 7.77
CA LEU A 78 8.86 19.69 9.01
C LEU A 78 8.64 20.76 10.09
N HIS A 79 8.03 20.39 11.20
CA HIS A 79 7.81 21.31 12.30
C HIS A 79 9.14 21.67 12.97
N ASP A 80 9.51 22.94 13.04
CA ASP A 80 10.86 23.38 13.43
C ASP A 80 11.22 22.99 14.87
N ALA A 81 10.28 23.09 15.82
CA ALA A 81 10.57 22.76 17.22
C ALA A 81 10.72 21.24 17.49
N THR A 82 10.15 20.37 16.67
CA THR A 82 10.11 18.93 16.94
C THR A 82 10.78 18.07 15.87
N GLY A 83 11.08 18.62 14.69
CA GLY A 83 11.57 17.90 13.52
C GLY A 83 10.56 16.92 12.93
N ARG A 84 9.29 16.91 13.40
CA ARG A 84 8.27 15.99 12.89
C ARG A 84 7.78 16.42 11.53
N GLU A 85 7.66 15.44 10.61
CA GLU A 85 6.95 15.64 9.35
C GLU A 85 5.46 15.83 9.64
N GLN A 86 4.94 17.03 9.36
CA GLN A 86 3.53 17.37 9.56
C GLN A 86 2.72 17.08 8.29
N LEU A 87 3.27 17.46 7.13
CA LEU A 87 2.67 17.23 5.84
C LEU A 87 3.73 16.77 4.85
N ARG A 88 3.39 15.77 4.06
CA ARG A 88 4.16 15.33 2.89
C ARG A 88 3.23 15.31 1.69
N LEU A 89 3.67 15.93 0.61
CA LEU A 89 3.03 15.93 -0.70
C LEU A 89 4.00 15.33 -1.69
N ARG A 90 3.53 14.43 -2.56
CA ARG A 90 4.34 13.87 -3.63
C ARG A 90 3.55 13.86 -4.93
N LEU A 91 4.21 14.16 -6.02
CA LEU A 91 3.67 14.08 -7.37
C LEU A 91 4.71 13.44 -8.26
N ALA A 92 4.32 12.53 -9.14
CA ALA A 92 5.25 11.92 -10.07
C ALA A 92 4.55 11.41 -11.33
N GLN A 93 5.33 11.33 -12.42
CA GLN A 93 4.95 10.72 -13.68
C GLN A 93 6.15 10.05 -14.34
N GLY A 94 5.92 8.97 -15.06
CA GLY A 94 6.90 8.25 -15.87
C GLY A 94 6.61 8.38 -17.36
N PHE A 95 7.68 8.29 -18.16
CA PHE A 95 7.62 8.29 -19.60
C PHE A 95 8.42 7.10 -20.12
N TYR A 96 7.82 6.30 -20.97
CA TYR A 96 8.44 5.16 -21.62
C TYR A 96 8.86 5.54 -23.05
N PHE A 97 10.02 5.06 -23.47
CA PHE A 97 10.57 5.32 -24.80
C PHE A 97 10.52 4.10 -25.73
N GLU A 98 10.18 2.94 -25.20
CA GLU A 98 9.98 1.69 -25.92
C GLU A 98 8.87 0.88 -25.27
N ASP A 99 8.11 0.11 -26.08
CA ASP A 99 7.12 -0.84 -25.61
C ASP A 99 7.75 -1.88 -24.67
N ARG A 100 7.03 -2.23 -23.61
CA ARG A 100 7.44 -3.24 -22.61
C ARG A 100 6.99 -4.62 -23.08
N LYS A 101 7.92 -5.52 -23.33
CA LYS A 101 7.68 -6.84 -23.95
C LYS A 101 7.57 -7.99 -22.93
N VAL A 102 8.16 -7.84 -21.75
CA VAL A 102 8.02 -8.82 -20.68
C VAL A 102 6.72 -8.55 -19.95
N VAL A 103 5.73 -9.41 -20.15
CA VAL A 103 4.41 -9.33 -19.52
C VAL A 103 4.14 -10.62 -18.74
N THR A 104 3.20 -10.57 -17.81
CA THR A 104 2.68 -11.72 -17.07
C THR A 104 1.15 -11.76 -17.23
N GLU A 105 0.51 -12.86 -16.86
CA GLU A 105 -0.95 -12.97 -16.86
C GLU A 105 -1.64 -11.94 -15.95
N GLN A 106 -0.87 -11.34 -15.03
CA GLN A 106 -1.32 -10.32 -14.09
C GLN A 106 -0.74 -8.94 -14.41
N THR A 107 -0.37 -8.68 -15.67
CA THR A 107 0.06 -7.35 -16.11
C THR A 107 -1.16 -6.42 -16.10
N VAL A 108 -1.05 -5.30 -15.40
CA VAL A 108 -2.15 -4.34 -15.15
C VAL A 108 -2.07 -3.16 -16.11
N GLU A 109 -0.85 -2.68 -16.42
CA GLU A 109 -0.65 -1.54 -17.32
C GLU A 109 -0.53 -2.01 -18.77
N ASP A 110 -1.11 -1.26 -19.73
CA ASP A 110 -0.89 -1.53 -21.14
C ASP A 110 0.60 -1.40 -21.47
N PRO A 111 1.24 -2.46 -21.98
CA PRO A 111 2.67 -2.44 -22.24
C PRO A 111 3.08 -1.47 -23.39
N THR A 112 2.13 -0.94 -24.12
CA THR A 112 2.35 0.00 -25.24
C THR A 112 2.21 1.48 -24.87
N ASP A 113 1.74 1.78 -23.66
CA ASP A 113 1.59 3.17 -23.19
C ASP A 113 2.94 3.89 -23.13
N ASP A 114 2.99 5.09 -23.67
CA ASP A 114 4.18 5.95 -23.68
C ASP A 114 4.41 6.66 -22.33
N GLN A 115 3.39 6.75 -21.49
CA GLN A 115 3.48 7.41 -20.19
C GLN A 115 2.65 6.67 -19.13
N THR A 116 3.05 6.88 -17.88
CA THR A 116 2.25 6.40 -16.75
C THR A 116 1.18 7.42 -16.39
N PRO A 117 0.13 7.01 -15.68
CA PRO A 117 -0.74 7.97 -15.01
C PRO A 117 0.05 8.94 -14.12
N LEU A 118 -0.45 10.16 -13.99
CA LEU A 118 0.06 11.10 -13.01
C LEU A 118 -0.35 10.63 -11.62
N VAL A 119 0.61 10.27 -10.78
CA VAL A 119 0.35 9.86 -9.40
C VAL A 119 0.66 10.97 -8.42
N GLY A 120 -0.30 11.25 -7.54
CA GLY A 120 -0.14 12.18 -6.44
C GLY A 120 -0.55 11.57 -5.12
N ASP A 121 0.22 11.79 -4.06
CA ASP A 121 -0.19 11.43 -2.71
C ASP A 121 0.09 12.54 -1.70
N ALA A 122 -0.71 12.53 -0.64
CA ALA A 122 -0.56 13.42 0.49
C ALA A 122 -0.70 12.65 1.81
N ARG A 123 0.20 12.91 2.75
CA ARG A 123 0.10 12.44 4.12
C ARG A 123 0.17 13.61 5.08
N TRP A 124 -0.88 13.80 5.85
CA TRP A 124 -0.99 14.86 6.85
C TRP A 124 -1.11 14.28 8.26
N ASN A 125 -0.11 14.50 9.09
CA ASN A 125 -0.11 14.15 10.50
C ASN A 125 -0.70 15.31 11.30
N PHE A 126 -2.04 15.44 11.28
CA PHE A 126 -2.75 16.61 11.80
C PHE A 126 -2.84 16.68 13.34
N ALA A 127 -2.58 15.56 14.00
CA ALA A 127 -2.46 15.50 15.45
C ALA A 127 -1.36 14.50 15.87
N ARG A 128 -1.10 14.38 17.16
CA ARG A 128 0.02 13.58 17.69
C ARG A 128 0.06 12.15 17.15
N ASP A 129 -1.09 11.49 17.13
CA ASP A 129 -1.22 10.07 16.80
C ASP A 129 -2.22 9.83 15.65
N TRP A 130 -2.65 10.90 14.98
CA TRP A 130 -3.61 10.86 13.87
C TRP A 130 -2.96 11.27 12.56
N TYR A 131 -3.32 10.57 11.52
CA TYR A 131 -2.93 10.94 10.16
C TYR A 131 -4.08 10.80 9.19
N LEU A 132 -3.97 11.57 8.11
CA LEU A 132 -4.74 11.45 6.90
C LEU A 132 -3.77 11.07 5.77
N TYR A 133 -4.11 10.09 5.00
CA TYR A 133 -3.42 9.73 3.76
C TYR A 133 -4.42 9.73 2.61
N THR A 134 -4.02 10.27 1.48
CA THR A 134 -4.78 10.21 0.24
C THR A 134 -3.83 10.01 -0.93
N GLU A 135 -4.26 9.26 -1.93
CA GLU A 135 -3.57 9.02 -3.19
C GLU A 135 -4.57 9.12 -4.34
N ALA A 136 -4.13 9.66 -5.46
CA ALA A 136 -4.90 9.67 -6.69
C ALA A 136 -3.97 9.39 -7.89
N GLN A 137 -4.50 8.65 -8.86
CA GLN A 137 -3.87 8.36 -10.15
C GLN A 137 -4.82 8.88 -11.24
N TRP A 138 -4.26 9.63 -12.17
CA TRP A 138 -5.00 10.31 -13.20
C TRP A 138 -4.34 10.07 -14.56
N ASP A 139 -5.06 9.45 -15.47
CA ASP A 139 -4.65 9.38 -16.86
C ASP A 139 -4.81 10.77 -17.51
N LEU A 140 -3.69 11.30 -18.04
CA LEU A 140 -3.68 12.61 -18.67
C LEU A 140 -4.10 12.56 -20.14
N GLU A 141 -4.05 11.40 -20.79
CA GLU A 141 -4.45 11.21 -22.19
C GLU A 141 -5.96 11.08 -22.30
N GLU A 142 -6.54 10.18 -21.50
CA GLU A 142 -7.99 9.95 -21.46
C GLU A 142 -8.71 10.96 -20.58
N ASN A 143 -7.95 11.71 -19.76
CA ASN A 143 -8.45 12.67 -18.80
C ASN A 143 -9.42 12.02 -17.78
N GLU A 144 -9.09 10.83 -17.36
CA GLU A 144 -9.88 10.01 -16.43
C GLU A 144 -9.11 9.69 -15.16
N ARG A 145 -9.84 9.42 -14.08
CA ARG A 145 -9.27 9.01 -12.82
C ARG A 145 -9.27 7.49 -12.74
N GLU A 146 -8.09 6.89 -12.74
CA GLU A 146 -7.95 5.44 -12.64
C GLU A 146 -8.14 4.94 -11.20
N ARG A 147 -7.55 5.64 -10.24
CA ARG A 147 -7.57 5.22 -8.84
C ARG A 147 -7.62 6.41 -7.90
N SER A 148 -8.33 6.25 -6.80
CA SER A 148 -8.19 7.12 -5.65
C SER A 148 -8.32 6.34 -4.35
N SER A 149 -7.57 6.75 -3.34
CA SER A 149 -7.66 6.20 -2.00
C SER A 149 -7.62 7.29 -0.95
N PHE A 150 -8.29 7.02 0.16
CA PHE A 150 -8.37 7.91 1.30
C PHE A 150 -8.31 7.06 2.57
N GLN A 151 -7.48 7.45 3.53
CA GLN A 151 -7.36 6.74 4.80
C GLN A 151 -7.18 7.73 5.95
N ILE A 152 -7.98 7.58 6.97
CA ILE A 152 -7.75 8.20 8.28
C ILE A 152 -7.26 7.12 9.23
N GLY A 153 -6.14 7.37 9.91
CA GLY A 153 -5.58 6.44 10.86
C GLY A 153 -5.26 7.09 12.20
N TYR A 154 -5.43 6.29 13.24
CA TYR A 154 -4.96 6.56 14.59
C TYR A 154 -3.93 5.52 14.98
N ASN A 155 -2.75 5.95 15.44
CA ASN A 155 -1.68 5.05 15.88
C ASN A 155 -0.90 5.69 17.02
N ASP A 156 -1.17 5.25 18.26
CA ASP A 156 -0.46 5.75 19.45
C ASP A 156 0.93 5.14 19.64
N ARG A 157 1.41 4.38 18.62
CA ARG A 157 2.73 3.71 18.57
C ARG A 157 2.96 2.66 19.66
N GLU A 158 2.11 2.59 20.66
CA GLU A 158 2.31 1.69 21.77
C GLU A 158 1.36 0.49 21.69
N ARG A 159 0.07 0.70 21.39
CA ARG A 159 -0.92 -0.37 21.50
C ARG A 159 -2.16 -0.26 20.64
N ARG A 160 -2.53 0.93 20.15
CA ARG A 160 -3.79 1.17 19.47
C ARG A 160 -3.54 1.57 18.05
N VAL A 161 -4.11 0.82 17.16
CA VAL A 161 -4.16 1.17 15.73
C VAL A 161 -5.61 1.08 15.30
N VAL A 162 -6.12 2.12 14.66
CA VAL A 162 -7.43 2.13 14.03
C VAL A 162 -7.30 2.85 12.71
N ASN A 163 -7.74 2.22 11.63
CA ASN A 163 -7.74 2.79 10.30
C ASN A 163 -9.13 2.69 9.70
N VAL A 164 -9.54 3.75 9.03
CA VAL A 164 -10.73 3.81 8.18
C VAL A 164 -10.27 4.22 6.80
N GLY A 165 -10.54 3.39 5.81
CA GLY A 165 -10.11 3.57 4.43
C GLY A 165 -11.29 3.57 3.45
N TYR A 166 -11.07 4.19 2.31
CA TYR A 166 -11.91 4.14 1.13
C TYR A 166 -11.01 4.02 -0.10
N HIS A 167 -11.34 3.10 -0.98
CA HIS A 167 -10.63 2.83 -2.22
C HIS A 167 -11.62 2.83 -3.38
N ASP A 168 -11.26 3.52 -4.45
CA ASP A 168 -12.09 3.66 -5.64
C ASP A 168 -11.22 3.43 -6.89
N ARG A 169 -11.62 2.48 -7.72
CA ARG A 169 -11.07 2.18 -9.04
C ARG A 169 -12.23 2.09 -10.03
N PRO A 170 -12.57 3.20 -10.69
CA PRO A 170 -13.75 3.25 -11.54
C PRO A 170 -13.73 2.25 -12.71
N GLU A 171 -12.56 2.01 -13.32
CA GLU A 171 -12.41 1.08 -14.43
C GLU A 171 -12.73 -0.37 -14.06
N ASP A 172 -12.44 -0.76 -12.83
CA ASP A 172 -12.69 -2.11 -12.31
C ASP A 172 -14.06 -2.24 -11.62
N ASP A 173 -14.87 -1.17 -11.58
CA ASP A 173 -16.11 -1.07 -10.78
C ASP A 173 -15.86 -1.38 -9.28
N ILE A 174 -14.65 -1.07 -8.79
CA ILE A 174 -14.27 -1.36 -7.41
C ILE A 174 -14.44 -0.10 -6.55
N ARG A 175 -15.36 -0.20 -5.58
CA ARG A 175 -15.56 0.79 -4.51
C ARG A 175 -15.60 0.11 -3.17
N GLU A 176 -14.55 0.29 -2.40
CA GLU A 176 -14.37 -0.44 -1.15
C GLU A 176 -14.23 0.52 0.03
N SER A 177 -14.83 0.14 1.15
CA SER A 177 -14.56 0.75 2.45
C SER A 177 -13.90 -0.26 3.37
N GLU A 178 -12.94 0.21 4.15
CA GLU A 178 -12.19 -0.61 5.07
C GLU A 178 -12.24 -0.01 6.49
N LEU A 179 -12.40 -0.88 7.47
CA LEU A 179 -12.17 -0.59 8.88
C LEU A 179 -11.23 -1.64 9.43
N SER A 180 -10.08 -1.22 9.95
CA SER A 180 -9.13 -2.15 10.56
C SER A 180 -8.56 -1.61 11.87
N GLY A 181 -8.07 -2.52 12.72
CA GLY A 181 -7.45 -2.06 13.95
C GLY A 181 -7.00 -3.14 14.92
N ILE A 182 -6.18 -2.68 15.85
CA ILE A 182 -5.69 -3.45 17.01
C ILE A 182 -5.97 -2.62 18.26
N LEU A 183 -6.74 -3.18 19.19
CA LEU A 183 -7.16 -2.49 20.40
C LEU A 183 -6.83 -3.32 21.65
N PRO A 184 -6.16 -2.75 22.66
CA PRO A 184 -5.98 -3.41 23.94
C PRO A 184 -7.31 -3.46 24.70
N ILE A 185 -7.73 -4.67 25.09
CA ILE A 185 -8.92 -4.88 25.93
C ILE A 185 -8.50 -4.96 27.40
N HIS A 186 -7.35 -5.58 27.63
CA HIS A 186 -6.82 -5.81 28.96
C HIS A 186 -5.28 -5.77 28.94
N ARG A 187 -4.63 -5.81 30.09
CA ARG A 187 -3.17 -5.74 30.23
C ARG A 187 -2.39 -6.71 29.33
N HIS A 188 -2.95 -7.89 29.10
CA HIS A 188 -2.32 -8.96 28.30
C HIS A 188 -3.11 -9.30 27.03
N TRP A 189 -4.28 -8.71 26.82
CA TRP A 189 -5.17 -9.04 25.71
C TRP A 189 -5.36 -7.88 24.75
N ARG A 190 -5.27 -8.16 23.46
CA ARG A 190 -5.61 -7.23 22.39
C ARG A 190 -6.63 -7.87 21.44
N MET A 191 -7.58 -7.10 20.99
CA MET A 191 -8.44 -7.46 19.85
C MET A 191 -7.78 -7.02 18.57
N VAL A 192 -7.99 -7.81 17.53
CA VAL A 192 -7.58 -7.54 16.16
C VAL A 192 -8.82 -7.68 15.29
N GLY A 193 -9.02 -6.75 14.38
CA GLY A 193 -10.14 -6.81 13.45
C GLY A 193 -9.85 -6.08 12.16
N ARG A 194 -10.43 -6.59 11.06
CA ARG A 194 -10.54 -5.95 9.77
C ARG A 194 -11.89 -6.28 9.16
N TRP A 195 -12.49 -5.31 8.54
CA TRP A 195 -13.71 -5.47 7.78
C TRP A 195 -13.57 -4.68 6.48
N MET A 196 -13.76 -5.35 5.35
CA MET A 196 -13.73 -4.78 4.02
C MET A 196 -15.06 -5.00 3.33
N TYR A 197 -15.63 -3.94 2.81
CA TYR A 197 -16.98 -3.91 2.25
C TYR A 197 -16.97 -3.29 0.86
N ASP A 198 -17.53 -4.04 -0.09
CA ASP A 198 -17.79 -3.60 -1.45
C ASP A 198 -19.08 -2.77 -1.47
N LEU A 199 -18.93 -1.48 -1.79
CA LEU A 199 -20.04 -0.52 -1.83
C LEU A 199 -20.86 -0.65 -3.11
N GLU A 200 -20.25 -1.13 -4.21
CA GLU A 200 -20.92 -1.31 -5.49
C GLU A 200 -21.85 -2.53 -5.42
N ASN A 201 -21.31 -3.68 -5.07
CA ASN A 201 -22.05 -4.94 -4.98
C ASN A 201 -22.73 -5.16 -3.62
N LYS A 202 -22.56 -4.23 -2.67
CA LYS A 202 -23.19 -4.24 -1.33
C LYS A 202 -22.94 -5.53 -0.56
N ARG A 203 -21.69 -6.00 -0.57
CA ARG A 203 -21.30 -7.25 0.08
C ARG A 203 -20.02 -7.07 0.91
N THR A 204 -19.86 -7.90 1.94
CA THR A 204 -18.61 -7.97 2.69
C THR A 204 -17.61 -8.80 1.91
N LEU A 205 -16.44 -8.25 1.61
CA LEU A 205 -15.35 -8.94 0.91
C LEU A 205 -14.51 -9.74 1.88
N GLU A 206 -14.11 -9.13 2.99
CA GLU A 206 -13.28 -9.78 3.98
C GLU A 206 -13.68 -9.35 5.40
N THR A 207 -13.65 -10.29 6.31
CA THR A 207 -13.75 -10.04 7.75
C THR A 207 -12.66 -10.83 8.46
N ILE A 208 -11.81 -10.13 9.21
CA ILE A 208 -10.86 -10.74 10.13
C ILE A 208 -11.26 -10.31 11.55
N ALA A 209 -11.40 -11.28 12.45
CA ALA A 209 -11.66 -11.00 13.84
C ALA A 209 -10.85 -11.95 14.72
N GLY A 210 -10.27 -11.43 15.79
CA GLY A 210 -9.52 -12.29 16.69
C GLY A 210 -8.98 -11.60 17.91
N ALA A 211 -8.20 -12.38 18.66
CA ALA A 211 -7.59 -11.94 19.91
C ALA A 211 -6.12 -12.39 20.00
N GLU A 212 -5.32 -11.53 20.57
CA GLU A 212 -3.94 -11.81 20.93
C GLU A 212 -3.81 -11.76 22.46
N TYR A 213 -3.25 -12.83 23.03
CA TYR A 213 -2.75 -12.84 24.40
C TYR A 213 -1.22 -12.73 24.37
N ARG A 214 -0.67 -11.83 25.16
CA ARG A 214 0.78 -11.63 25.27
C ARG A 214 1.21 -11.48 26.73
N ASN A 215 2.25 -12.21 27.10
CA ASN A 215 2.97 -12.02 28.35
C ASN A 215 4.48 -11.83 28.12
N CYS A 216 5.31 -11.94 29.17
CA CYS A 216 6.76 -11.78 29.06
C CYS A 216 7.43 -12.80 28.10
N CYS A 217 6.89 -14.00 27.99
CA CYS A 217 7.62 -15.15 27.46
C CYS A 217 6.98 -15.77 26.23
N TRP A 218 5.68 -15.58 26.02
CA TRP A 218 4.95 -16.12 24.89
C TRP A 218 3.80 -15.21 24.40
N LYS A 219 3.45 -15.38 23.15
CA LYS A 219 2.34 -14.71 22.47
C LYS A 219 1.47 -15.79 21.80
N LEU A 220 0.18 -15.74 22.04
CA LEU A 220 -0.82 -16.58 21.39
C LEU A 220 -1.78 -15.69 20.62
N ARG A 221 -2.02 -16.01 19.35
CA ARG A 221 -3.05 -15.38 18.53
C ARG A 221 -4.04 -16.40 18.01
N LEU A 222 -5.30 -16.03 18.05
CA LEU A 222 -6.39 -16.75 17.42
C LEU A 222 -7.16 -15.76 16.55
N LEU A 223 -7.20 -16.03 15.24
CA LEU A 223 -7.90 -15.20 14.26
C LEU A 223 -8.88 -16.09 13.48
N SER A 224 -10.05 -15.53 13.19
CA SER A 224 -10.99 -16.06 12.20
C SER A 224 -10.99 -15.09 11.02
N GLN A 225 -10.75 -15.60 9.83
CA GLN A 225 -10.86 -14.89 8.57
C GLN A 225 -12.02 -15.49 7.79
N ARG A 226 -12.81 -14.63 7.20
CA ARG A 226 -13.80 -14.98 6.18
C ARG A 226 -13.62 -14.03 5.02
N GLU A 227 -13.38 -14.58 3.85
CA GLU A 227 -13.17 -13.82 2.62
C GLU A 227 -14.01 -14.39 1.48
N LEU A 228 -14.33 -13.55 0.51
CA LEU A 228 -14.93 -13.97 -0.74
C LEU A 228 -13.80 -14.21 -1.75
N VAL A 229 -13.75 -15.41 -2.30
CA VAL A 229 -12.76 -15.84 -3.30
C VAL A 229 -13.47 -16.36 -4.53
N ASP A 230 -12.89 -16.16 -5.69
CA ASP A 230 -13.26 -16.82 -6.94
C ASP A 230 -12.31 -18.01 -7.11
N ASP A 231 -12.77 -19.20 -6.69
CA ASP A 231 -11.90 -20.38 -6.63
C ASP A 231 -11.83 -21.09 -8.02
N ASP A 232 -12.86 -20.94 -8.83
CA ASP A 232 -12.97 -21.62 -10.12
C ASP A 232 -12.72 -20.68 -11.33
N GLY A 233 -12.57 -19.38 -11.12
CA GLY A 233 -12.37 -18.37 -12.16
C GLY A 233 -13.60 -18.15 -13.06
N ASP A 234 -14.80 -18.52 -12.58
CA ASP A 234 -16.06 -18.36 -13.30
C ASP A 234 -16.78 -17.03 -12.98
N GLY A 235 -16.20 -16.23 -12.06
CA GLY A 235 -16.73 -14.95 -11.61
C GLY A 235 -17.70 -15.05 -10.42
N ASP A 236 -18.07 -16.26 -10.00
CA ASP A 236 -18.89 -16.46 -8.81
C ASP A 236 -18.01 -16.50 -7.55
N LEU A 237 -18.26 -15.58 -6.62
CA LEU A 237 -17.50 -15.48 -5.39
C LEU A 237 -18.11 -16.35 -4.29
N GLU A 238 -17.32 -17.29 -3.81
CA GLU A 238 -17.68 -18.14 -2.68
C GLU A 238 -17.02 -17.65 -1.38
N ALA A 239 -17.68 -17.92 -0.26
CA ALA A 239 -17.16 -17.53 1.04
C ALA A 239 -16.24 -18.62 1.59
N ASP A 240 -14.94 -18.33 1.67
CA ASP A 240 -13.99 -19.18 2.41
C ASP A 240 -13.84 -18.70 3.86
N SER A 241 -13.62 -19.65 4.76
CA SER A 241 -13.48 -19.38 6.19
C SER A 241 -12.31 -20.14 6.79
N THR A 242 -11.33 -19.39 7.26
CA THR A 242 -10.09 -19.93 7.81
C THR A 242 -9.91 -19.52 9.28
N ILE A 243 -9.43 -20.47 10.11
CA ILE A 243 -9.01 -20.19 11.48
C ILE A 243 -7.50 -20.26 11.56
N TRP A 244 -6.89 -19.19 12.02
CA TRP A 244 -5.46 -19.06 12.18
C TRP A 244 -5.07 -19.13 13.66
N ILE A 245 -4.10 -19.99 13.97
CA ILE A 245 -3.53 -20.10 15.32
C ILE A 245 -2.02 -19.88 15.23
N GLN A 246 -1.53 -18.93 16.01
CA GLN A 246 -0.10 -18.66 16.10
C GLN A 246 0.35 -18.73 17.56
N ILE A 247 1.44 -19.46 17.80
CA ILE A 247 2.13 -19.50 19.09
C ILE A 247 3.57 -19.06 18.86
N GLN A 248 4.00 -18.04 19.57
CA GLN A 248 5.36 -17.51 19.48
C GLN A 248 5.96 -17.47 20.88
N MET A 249 7.14 -18.05 21.05
CA MET A 249 7.95 -17.93 22.25
C MET A 249 8.95 -16.80 22.08
N VAL A 250 8.93 -15.84 23.01
CA VAL A 250 9.81 -14.67 22.93
C VAL A 250 11.26 -15.13 23.14
N GLY A 251 12.10 -14.92 22.12
CA GLY A 251 13.52 -15.27 22.13
C GLY A 251 13.86 -16.69 21.67
N LEU A 252 12.88 -17.57 21.38
CA LEU A 252 13.13 -18.95 20.96
C LEU A 252 12.58 -19.31 19.57
N GLY A 253 11.70 -18.46 19.01
CA GLY A 253 11.02 -18.72 17.75
C GLY A 253 9.52 -18.98 17.91
N GLY A 254 8.82 -19.29 16.82
CA GLY A 254 7.36 -19.48 16.81
C GLY A 254 6.87 -20.36 15.68
N PHE A 255 5.59 -20.77 15.81
CA PHE A 255 4.82 -21.45 14.77
C PHE A 255 3.71 -20.54 14.28
N GLY A 256 3.36 -20.63 12.98
CA GLY A 256 2.28 -19.84 12.39
C GLY A 256 2.74 -18.45 11.89
N GLY A 257 3.93 -18.34 11.33
CA GLY A 257 4.46 -17.07 10.79
C GLY A 257 3.57 -16.41 9.73
N GLN A 258 2.69 -17.17 9.07
CA GLN A 258 1.68 -16.68 8.13
C GLN A 258 0.72 -15.66 8.77
N VAL A 259 0.46 -15.76 10.08
CA VAL A 259 -0.40 -14.82 10.81
C VAL A 259 0.23 -13.44 10.92
N ASP A 260 1.55 -13.33 11.07
CA ASP A 260 2.24 -12.05 11.07
C ASP A 260 2.12 -11.39 9.68
N ALA A 261 2.35 -12.15 8.60
CA ALA A 261 2.20 -11.67 7.23
C ALA A 261 0.75 -11.24 6.91
N LEU A 262 -0.25 -12.00 7.39
CA LEU A 262 -1.66 -11.64 7.25
C LEU A 262 -1.95 -10.30 7.94
N LEU A 263 -1.49 -10.10 9.17
CA LEU A 263 -1.75 -8.88 9.92
C LEU A 263 -1.00 -7.67 9.36
N GLU A 264 0.24 -7.84 8.94
CA GLU A 264 1.02 -6.77 8.29
C GLU A 264 0.37 -6.29 6.97
N ARG A 265 -0.23 -7.23 6.22
CA ARG A 265 -0.97 -6.90 4.99
C ARG A 265 -2.33 -6.25 5.30
N SER A 266 -2.97 -6.65 6.38
CA SER A 266 -4.37 -6.31 6.66
C SER A 266 -4.55 -5.10 7.58
N ILE A 267 -3.52 -4.70 8.33
CA ILE A 267 -3.59 -3.58 9.28
C ILE A 267 -2.33 -2.72 9.12
N PRO A 268 -2.35 -1.78 8.17
CA PRO A 268 -1.21 -0.92 7.82
C PRO A 268 -0.82 0.08 8.92
#